data_8f1159cf17b1e56f90671771985f969f
#
_entry.id   8f1159cf17b1e56f90671771985f969f
#
_cell.length_a   1.000
_cell.length_b   1.000
_cell.length_c   1.000
_cell.angle_alpha   90.00
_cell.angle_beta   90.00
_cell.angle_gamma   90.00
#
_symmetry.space_group_name_H-M   'P 1'
#
loop_
_entity.id
_entity.type
_entity.pdbx_description
1 polymer ?
#
loop_
_entity_poly.entity_id
_entity_poly.type
_entity_poly.pdbx_seq_one_letter_code
_entity_poly.pdbx_strand_id
1 'polypeptide(L)'
;IHYISPLGRNKSVWTINYQHVCHIGHMFNFGRLSFKKLVSVAGPQVKAPFLLETISGVDLIEVLKDKLLEGTNRIVSGSVLSGRNAAKNESFLGHFHNQISVLREVEDVDRELFNWFRPDLKKHSFLPVFFTKFFEKINPLNYTTSMNGADRAIVPIGG
;
A
#
# COMPACT_ATOMS: atom_id res chain seq x y z
N ILE A 1 16.09 -11.03 -11.98
CA ILE A 1 17.35 -11.68 -11.59
C ILE A 1 17.60 -12.98 -12.39
N HIS A 2 16.60 -13.81 -12.62
CA HIS A 2 16.70 -15.06 -13.36
C HIS A 2 17.17 -14.90 -14.82
N TYR A 3 16.93 -13.74 -15.44
CA TYR A 3 17.44 -13.43 -16.78
C TYR A 3 18.96 -13.16 -16.80
N ILE A 4 19.48 -12.60 -15.70
CA ILE A 4 20.90 -12.22 -15.59
C ILE A 4 21.72 -13.38 -15.03
N SER A 5 21.21 -14.04 -14.00
CA SER A 5 21.83 -15.17 -13.33
C SER A 5 20.76 -16.18 -12.90
N PRO A 6 20.52 -17.23 -13.70
CA PRO A 6 19.53 -18.25 -13.36
C PRO A 6 19.89 -18.91 -12.02
N LEU A 7 18.93 -18.89 -11.10
CA LEU A 7 19.08 -19.53 -9.78
C LEU A 7 18.71 -21.01 -9.88
N GLY A 8 19.67 -21.87 -9.66
CA GLY A 8 19.47 -23.29 -9.41
C GLY A 8 19.28 -23.60 -7.93
N ARG A 9 18.92 -24.85 -7.60
CA ARG A 9 18.63 -25.32 -6.22
C ARG A 9 19.74 -25.03 -5.20
N ASN A 10 20.99 -24.94 -5.66
CA ASN A 10 22.18 -24.77 -4.81
C ASN A 10 22.83 -23.39 -4.96
N LYS A 11 22.11 -22.40 -5.51
CA LYS A 11 22.62 -21.04 -5.68
C LYS A 11 21.82 -20.06 -4.82
N SER A 12 22.54 -19.21 -4.10
CA SER A 12 21.97 -18.10 -3.32
C SER A 12 22.37 -16.77 -3.96
N VAL A 13 21.44 -15.82 -3.99
CA VAL A 13 21.68 -14.46 -4.49
C VAL A 13 21.23 -13.46 -3.45
N TRP A 14 22.09 -12.50 -3.17
CA TRP A 14 21.76 -11.37 -2.30
C TRP A 14 21.27 -10.21 -3.15
N THR A 15 20.16 -9.60 -2.72
CA THR A 15 19.64 -8.40 -3.33
C THR A 15 19.69 -7.25 -2.35
N ILE A 16 19.98 -6.06 -2.84
CA ILE A 16 20.04 -4.84 -2.03
C ILE A 16 19.22 -3.75 -2.72
N ASN A 17 18.47 -2.98 -1.93
CA ASN A 17 17.72 -1.84 -2.41
C ASN A 17 18.68 -0.66 -2.69
N TYR A 18 18.36 0.15 -3.72
CA TYR A 18 19.14 1.33 -4.12
C TYR A 18 19.38 2.31 -2.96
N GLN A 19 18.42 2.53 -2.07
CA GLN A 19 18.62 3.40 -0.91
C GLN A 19 19.64 2.82 0.08
N HIS A 20 19.65 1.50 0.26
CA HIS A 20 20.66 0.85 1.10
C HIS A 20 22.07 0.92 0.48
N VAL A 21 22.18 0.88 -0.85
CA VAL A 21 23.48 1.12 -1.53
C VAL A 21 23.98 2.52 -1.21
N CYS A 22 23.10 3.54 -1.28
CA CYS A 22 23.44 4.91 -0.90
C CYS A 22 23.86 5.03 0.57
N HIS A 23 23.19 4.32 1.50
CA HIS A 23 23.55 4.30 2.91
C HIS A 23 24.94 3.68 3.13
N ILE A 24 25.25 2.59 2.43
CA ILE A 24 26.58 1.96 2.47
C ILE A 24 27.64 2.93 1.95
N GLY A 25 27.41 3.54 0.78
CA GLY A 25 28.31 4.54 0.23
C GLY A 25 28.55 5.72 1.17
N HIS A 26 27.49 6.20 1.81
CA HIS A 26 27.59 7.26 2.81
C HIS A 26 28.46 6.83 4.01
N MET A 27 28.28 5.60 4.49
CA MET A 27 29.07 5.08 5.59
C MET A 27 30.57 5.03 5.25
N PHE A 28 30.91 4.55 4.03
CA PHE A 28 32.32 4.48 3.61
C PHE A 28 32.94 5.87 3.40
N ASN A 29 32.18 6.83 2.89
CA ASN A 29 32.70 8.18 2.62
C ASN A 29 32.83 9.04 3.89
N PHE A 30 31.90 8.90 4.84
CA PHE A 30 31.80 9.80 6.00
C PHE A 30 32.00 9.12 7.34
N GLY A 31 32.16 7.81 7.39
CA GLY A 31 32.29 7.05 8.65
C GLY A 31 31.05 7.06 9.51
N ARG A 32 29.87 7.43 8.98
CA ARG A 32 28.58 7.56 9.70
C ARG A 32 27.48 6.83 8.96
N LEU A 33 26.60 6.18 9.73
CA LEU A 33 25.37 5.60 9.20
C LEU A 33 24.37 6.72 8.89
N SER A 34 23.73 6.66 7.72
CA SER A 34 22.58 7.50 7.38
C SER A 34 21.31 6.66 7.54
N PHE A 35 20.35 7.19 8.29
CA PHE A 35 19.02 6.56 8.45
C PHE A 35 17.93 7.28 7.63
N LYS A 36 18.35 8.27 6.84
CA LYS A 36 17.44 9.00 5.97
C LYS A 36 16.81 8.08 4.93
N LYS A 37 15.52 8.20 4.75
CA LYS A 37 14.74 7.39 3.84
C LYS A 37 13.78 8.25 3.05
N LEU A 38 13.73 8.04 1.73
CA LEU A 38 12.76 8.65 0.85
C LEU A 38 11.63 7.67 0.60
N VAL A 39 10.40 8.07 0.91
CA VAL A 39 9.23 7.22 0.84
C VAL A 39 8.14 7.93 0.04
N SER A 40 7.51 7.23 -0.89
CA SER A 40 6.34 7.75 -1.59
C SER A 40 5.09 7.58 -0.73
N VAL A 41 4.29 8.64 -0.65
CA VAL A 41 2.99 8.62 0.03
C VAL A 41 1.92 8.82 -1.02
N ALA A 42 1.05 7.83 -1.17
CA ALA A 42 -0.02 7.84 -2.15
C ALA A 42 -1.25 7.04 -1.68
N GLY A 43 -2.35 7.23 -2.38
CA GLY A 43 -3.61 6.52 -2.12
C GLY A 43 -4.81 7.45 -2.24
N PRO A 44 -6.01 6.88 -2.39
CA PRO A 44 -7.24 7.66 -2.60
C PRO A 44 -7.62 8.55 -1.40
N GLN A 45 -7.05 8.31 -0.23
CA GLN A 45 -7.31 9.09 0.98
C GLN A 45 -6.18 10.08 1.32
N VAL A 46 -5.19 10.23 0.46
CA VAL A 46 -4.15 11.27 0.57
C VAL A 46 -4.61 12.50 -0.19
N LYS A 47 -4.57 13.69 0.42
CA LYS A 47 -4.98 14.96 -0.21
C LYS A 47 -4.22 15.23 -1.52
N ALA A 48 -2.93 14.97 -1.53
CA ALA A 48 -2.09 15.01 -2.72
C ALA A 48 -0.92 14.02 -2.54
N PRO A 49 -0.61 13.18 -3.54
CA PRO A 49 0.55 12.29 -3.47
C PRO A 49 1.84 13.10 -3.37
N PHE A 50 2.78 12.66 -2.53
CA PHE A 50 4.05 13.34 -2.31
C PHE A 50 5.18 12.38 -1.95
N LEU A 51 6.42 12.88 -2.04
CA LEU A 51 7.60 12.20 -1.53
C LEU A 51 7.92 12.73 -0.14
N LEU A 52 8.12 11.84 0.79
CA LEU A 52 8.47 12.11 2.17
C LEU A 52 9.92 11.73 2.43
N GLU A 53 10.75 12.69 2.80
CA GLU A 53 12.05 12.41 3.40
C GLU A 53 11.86 12.22 4.91
N THR A 54 12.23 11.06 5.41
CA THR A 54 12.03 10.67 6.81
C THR A 54 13.17 9.76 7.27
N ILE A 55 13.00 9.14 8.43
CA ILE A 55 13.89 8.11 8.96
C ILE A 55 13.21 6.75 8.97
N SER A 56 14.01 5.70 8.94
CA SER A 56 13.51 4.33 9.12
C SER A 56 12.80 4.20 10.47
N GLY A 57 11.60 3.61 10.47
CA GLY A 57 10.84 3.38 11.70
C GLY A 57 10.05 4.60 12.21
N VAL A 58 9.83 5.62 11.39
CA VAL A 58 8.97 6.76 11.74
C VAL A 58 7.53 6.32 11.98
N ASP A 59 6.84 6.99 12.90
CA ASP A 59 5.42 6.78 13.14
C ASP A 59 4.58 7.38 12.00
N LEU A 60 3.86 6.52 11.30
CA LEU A 60 3.05 6.88 10.14
C LEU A 60 1.80 7.67 10.52
N ILE A 61 1.24 7.43 11.69
CA ILE A 61 0.04 8.12 12.15
C ILE A 61 0.37 9.60 12.39
N GLU A 62 1.48 9.87 13.06
CA GLU A 62 1.93 11.23 13.34
C GLU A 62 2.26 12.01 12.06
N VAL A 63 3.03 11.39 11.17
CA VAL A 63 3.49 12.02 9.92
C VAL A 63 2.34 12.33 8.95
N LEU A 64 1.27 11.54 8.97
CA LEU A 64 0.16 11.66 8.02
C LEU A 64 -1.04 12.43 8.56
N LYS A 65 -1.05 12.82 9.83
CA LYS A 65 -2.20 13.39 10.54
C LYS A 65 -2.93 14.49 9.78
N ASP A 66 -2.20 15.44 9.16
CA ASP A 66 -2.79 16.59 8.46
C ASP A 66 -2.88 16.41 6.94
N LYS A 67 -2.43 15.28 6.42
CA LYS A 67 -2.28 15.02 4.98
C LYS A 67 -3.35 14.12 4.41
N LEU A 68 -4.23 13.60 5.27
CA LEU A 68 -5.31 12.70 4.90
C LEU A 68 -6.62 13.44 4.69
N LEU A 69 -7.49 12.84 3.88
CA LEU A 69 -8.88 13.23 3.76
C LEU A 69 -9.67 12.78 4.99
N GLU A 70 -10.81 13.41 5.23
CA GLU A 70 -11.72 13.06 6.32
C GLU A 70 -12.30 11.65 6.13
N GLY A 71 -12.53 10.95 7.23
CA GLY A 71 -13.09 9.60 7.26
C GLY A 71 -12.18 8.58 7.92
N THR A 72 -12.66 7.35 7.98
CA THR A 72 -11.89 6.23 8.53
C THR A 72 -10.88 5.76 7.48
N ASN A 73 -9.60 5.90 7.82
CA ASN A 73 -8.49 5.64 6.91
C ASN A 73 -7.68 4.44 7.38
N ARG A 74 -7.36 3.55 6.42
CA ARG A 74 -6.39 2.48 6.63
C ARG A 74 -5.04 2.90 6.06
N ILE A 75 -4.06 3.07 6.95
CA ILE A 75 -2.68 3.36 6.58
C ILE A 75 -1.96 2.02 6.40
N VAL A 76 -1.33 1.84 5.26
CA VAL A 76 -0.56 0.65 4.92
C VAL A 76 0.90 1.03 4.77
N SER A 77 1.76 0.47 5.60
CA SER A 77 3.20 0.53 5.40
C SER A 77 3.59 -0.43 4.28
N GLY A 78 3.99 0.10 3.15
CA GLY A 78 4.25 -0.66 1.92
C GLY A 78 3.15 -0.53 0.88
N SER A 79 3.16 -1.45 -0.08
CA SER A 79 2.15 -1.51 -1.14
C SER A 79 0.83 -2.09 -0.64
N VAL A 80 -0.25 -1.81 -1.36
CA VAL A 80 -1.57 -2.38 -1.07
C VAL A 80 -1.57 -3.92 -1.11
N LEU A 81 -0.71 -4.51 -1.95
CA LEU A 81 -0.66 -5.97 -2.17
C LEU A 81 0.18 -6.72 -1.14
N SER A 82 1.26 -6.11 -0.66
CA SER A 82 2.26 -6.79 0.18
C SER A 82 2.62 -6.01 1.44
N GLY A 83 1.99 -4.87 1.66
CA GLY A 83 2.24 -4.03 2.82
C GLY A 83 1.56 -4.55 4.09
N ARG A 84 1.92 -3.93 5.19
CA ARG A 84 1.40 -4.20 6.53
C ARG A 84 0.47 -3.06 6.97
N ASN A 85 -0.65 -3.40 7.58
CA ASN A 85 -1.53 -2.39 8.18
C ASN A 85 -0.79 -1.69 9.34
N ALA A 86 -0.76 -0.37 9.30
CA ALA A 86 -0.21 0.46 10.36
C ALA A 86 -1.33 0.83 11.34
N ALA A 87 -1.57 -0.05 12.32
CA ALA A 87 -2.58 0.14 13.36
C ALA A 87 -1.94 0.20 14.75
N LYS A 88 -2.51 1.01 15.60
CA LYS A 88 -2.15 1.19 17.04
C LYS A 88 -0.69 0.89 17.43
N ASN A 89 -0.36 -0.37 17.68
CA ASN A 89 0.97 -0.77 18.17
C ASN A 89 2.00 -1.01 17.05
N GLU A 90 1.58 -1.03 15.79
CA GLU A 90 2.40 -1.29 14.62
C GLU A 90 2.39 -0.13 13.63
N SER A 91 2.24 1.10 14.12
CA SER A 91 2.14 2.32 13.30
C SER A 91 3.42 2.71 12.58
N PHE A 92 4.52 2.02 12.82
CA PHE A 92 5.84 2.39 12.32
C PHE A 92 6.10 1.93 10.88
N LEU A 93 6.86 2.76 10.15
CA LEU A 93 7.31 2.43 8.80
C LEU A 93 8.21 1.18 8.79
N GLY A 94 7.84 0.18 8.03
CA GLY A 94 8.63 -1.04 7.86
C GLY A 94 9.98 -0.76 7.20
N HIS A 95 11.02 -1.46 7.66
CA HIS A 95 12.39 -1.24 7.20
C HIS A 95 12.55 -1.36 5.68
N PHE A 96 11.90 -2.33 5.06
CA PHE A 96 11.99 -2.56 3.60
C PHE A 96 10.92 -1.84 2.77
N HIS A 97 10.02 -1.08 3.41
CA HIS A 97 8.94 -0.39 2.72
C HIS A 97 9.39 0.99 2.27
N ASN A 98 9.29 1.26 0.97
CA ASN A 98 9.63 2.54 0.34
C ASN A 98 8.38 3.33 -0.10
N GLN A 99 7.21 2.84 0.27
CA GLN A 99 5.94 3.54 0.01
C GLN A 99 4.99 3.39 1.19
N ILE A 100 4.08 4.33 1.28
CA ILE A 100 2.96 4.34 2.21
C ILE A 100 1.70 4.48 1.37
N SER A 101 0.76 3.56 1.55
CA SER A 101 -0.51 3.56 0.84
C SER A 101 -1.65 3.84 1.82
N VAL A 102 -2.53 4.78 1.48
CA VAL A 102 -3.67 5.11 2.35
C VAL A 102 -4.97 4.83 1.61
N LEU A 103 -5.79 3.97 2.19
CA LEU A 103 -7.07 3.53 1.65
C LEU A 103 -8.19 4.01 2.55
N ARG A 104 -9.40 4.14 1.99
CA ARG A 104 -10.60 4.30 2.79
C ARG A 104 -10.95 2.96 3.44
N GLU A 105 -11.09 2.97 4.77
CA GLU A 105 -11.61 1.83 5.50
C GLU A 105 -13.11 1.72 5.26
N VAL A 106 -13.56 0.54 4.88
CA VAL A 106 -14.98 0.23 4.76
C VAL A 106 -15.44 -0.32 6.11
N GLU A 107 -16.35 0.40 6.75
CA GLU A 107 -16.95 -0.03 8.01
C GLU A 107 -17.88 -1.23 7.80
N ASP A 108 -18.13 -1.99 8.85
CA ASP A 108 -18.97 -3.20 8.78
C ASP A 108 -20.42 -2.89 8.37
N VAL A 109 -20.89 -1.66 8.64
CA VAL A 109 -22.21 -1.16 8.24
C VAL A 109 -22.38 -1.12 6.70
N ASP A 110 -21.27 -0.95 5.97
CA ASP A 110 -21.28 -0.96 4.50
C ASP A 110 -21.24 -2.37 3.91
N ARG A 111 -21.16 -3.40 4.75
CA ARG A 111 -21.18 -4.81 4.35
C ARG A 111 -22.61 -5.31 4.21
N GLU A 112 -23.27 -4.93 3.13
CA GLU A 112 -24.59 -5.48 2.81
C GLU A 112 -24.47 -6.94 2.34
N LEU A 113 -25.45 -7.77 2.75
CA LEU A 113 -25.67 -9.11 2.17
C LEU A 113 -25.76 -8.97 0.66
N PHE A 114 -25.05 -9.74 -0.15
CA PHE A 114 -24.93 -9.62 -1.60
C PHE A 114 -24.01 -8.50 -2.14
N ASN A 115 -23.26 -7.81 -1.32
CA ASN A 115 -22.36 -6.75 -1.76
C ASN A 115 -21.23 -7.28 -2.70
N TRP A 116 -20.96 -8.58 -2.65
CA TRP A 116 -20.03 -9.27 -3.53
C TRP A 116 -20.53 -9.36 -4.99
N PHE A 117 -21.84 -9.40 -5.19
CA PHE A 117 -22.47 -9.55 -6.52
C PHE A 117 -23.02 -8.22 -7.08
N ARG A 118 -23.00 -7.16 -6.29
CA ARG A 118 -23.62 -5.89 -6.64
C ARG A 118 -22.99 -5.27 -7.91
N PRO A 119 -23.76 -5.09 -8.98
CA PRO A 119 -23.32 -4.35 -10.16
C PRO A 119 -23.34 -2.84 -9.86
N ASP A 120 -22.49 -2.38 -8.97
CA ASP A 120 -22.36 -0.96 -8.69
C ASP A 120 -21.23 -0.39 -9.55
N LEU A 121 -21.56 0.57 -10.41
CA LEU A 121 -20.61 1.27 -11.27
C LEU A 121 -19.59 2.12 -10.49
N LYS A 122 -19.83 2.34 -9.20
CA LYS A 122 -18.94 3.13 -8.32
C LYS A 122 -17.95 2.29 -7.52
N LYS A 123 -18.04 0.95 -7.57
CA LYS A 123 -17.19 0.05 -6.79
C LYS A 123 -16.27 -0.75 -7.72
N HIS A 124 -15.11 -1.13 -7.22
CA HIS A 124 -14.17 -1.97 -7.95
C HIS A 124 -14.69 -3.43 -7.97
N SER A 125 -15.53 -3.74 -8.94
CA SER A 125 -16.10 -5.07 -9.15
C SER A 125 -15.89 -5.53 -10.60
N PHE A 126 -16.20 -6.79 -10.88
CA PHE A 126 -16.01 -7.38 -12.20
C PHE A 126 -16.68 -6.59 -13.32
N LEU A 127 -17.92 -6.16 -13.14
CA LEU A 127 -18.66 -5.45 -14.18
C LEU A 127 -18.06 -4.09 -14.54
N PRO A 128 -17.80 -3.16 -13.61
CA PRO A 128 -17.14 -1.90 -13.94
C PRO A 128 -15.77 -2.09 -14.60
N VAL A 129 -14.96 -3.02 -14.12
CA VAL A 129 -13.65 -3.30 -14.71
C VAL A 129 -13.79 -3.81 -16.15
N PHE A 130 -14.78 -4.64 -16.44
CA PHE A 130 -15.06 -5.11 -17.81
C PHE A 130 -15.53 -3.95 -18.70
N PHE A 131 -16.42 -3.10 -18.21
CA PHE A 131 -16.96 -1.97 -18.95
C PHE A 131 -16.02 -0.78 -19.11
N THR A 132 -14.99 -0.61 -18.25
CA THR A 132 -13.98 0.44 -18.41
C THR A 132 -13.27 0.36 -19.78
N LYS A 133 -13.19 -0.84 -20.35
CA LYS A 133 -12.61 -1.03 -21.68
C LYS A 133 -13.46 -0.41 -22.80
N PHE A 134 -14.76 -0.26 -22.60
CA PHE A 134 -15.70 0.28 -23.58
C PHE A 134 -16.05 1.76 -23.33
N PHE A 135 -15.89 2.22 -22.11
CA PHE A 135 -16.26 3.58 -21.70
C PHE A 135 -15.05 4.27 -21.10
N GLU A 136 -14.27 4.99 -21.91
CA GLU A 136 -13.08 5.76 -21.48
C GLU A 136 -13.37 6.84 -20.40
N LYS A 137 -14.64 7.17 -20.19
CA LYS A 137 -15.10 8.19 -19.22
C LYS A 137 -15.49 7.65 -17.84
N ILE A 138 -15.32 6.36 -17.56
CA ILE A 138 -15.55 5.85 -16.21
C ILE A 138 -14.41 6.34 -15.33
N ASN A 139 -14.73 7.14 -14.33
CA ASN A 139 -13.78 7.64 -13.34
C ASN A 139 -12.91 6.51 -12.79
N PRO A 140 -11.61 6.74 -12.55
CA PRO A 140 -10.76 5.75 -11.94
C PRO A 140 -11.39 5.28 -10.62
N LEU A 141 -11.61 3.97 -10.53
CA LEU A 141 -12.19 3.36 -9.34
C LEU A 141 -11.13 3.37 -8.24
N ASN A 142 -11.42 4.08 -7.16
CA ASN A 142 -10.53 4.16 -6.02
C ASN A 142 -10.53 2.85 -5.24
N TYR A 143 -9.35 2.35 -4.90
CA TYR A 143 -9.22 1.19 -4.03
C TYR A 143 -9.71 1.52 -2.61
N THR A 144 -10.50 0.60 -2.06
CA THR A 144 -10.96 0.63 -0.67
C THR A 144 -10.61 -0.71 -0.01
N THR A 145 -10.89 -0.86 1.26
CA THR A 145 -10.75 -2.14 1.97
C THR A 145 -11.91 -3.10 1.72
N SER A 146 -12.86 -2.74 0.87
CA SER A 146 -13.98 -3.59 0.48
C SER A 146 -13.49 -4.83 -0.27
N MET A 147 -14.01 -6.00 0.11
CA MET A 147 -13.71 -7.28 -0.53
C MET A 147 -14.70 -7.65 -1.64
N ASN A 148 -15.33 -6.67 -2.27
CA ASN A 148 -16.29 -6.92 -3.35
C ASN A 148 -15.66 -7.75 -4.48
N GLY A 149 -16.36 -8.83 -4.87
CA GLY A 149 -15.91 -9.71 -5.95
C GLY A 149 -14.80 -10.71 -5.60
N ALA A 150 -14.35 -10.75 -4.37
CA ALA A 150 -13.39 -11.75 -3.91
C ALA A 150 -14.11 -12.98 -3.32
N ASP A 151 -13.52 -14.16 -3.44
CA ASP A 151 -14.06 -15.41 -2.85
C ASP A 151 -14.32 -15.26 -1.34
N ARG A 152 -13.50 -14.49 -0.64
CA ARG A 152 -13.66 -14.19 0.78
C ARG A 152 -14.87 -13.31 1.12
N ALA A 153 -15.43 -12.61 0.14
CA ALA A 153 -16.64 -11.81 0.34
C ALA A 153 -17.91 -12.68 0.42
N ILE A 154 -17.82 -13.94 0.03
CA ILE A 154 -18.93 -14.89 0.04
C ILE A 154 -19.12 -15.50 1.43
N VAL A 155 -18.06 -15.55 2.23
CA VAL A 155 -18.11 -16.12 3.58
C VAL A 155 -18.62 -15.05 4.55
N PRO A 156 -19.77 -15.23 5.20
CA PRO A 156 -20.18 -14.38 6.31
C PRO A 156 -19.13 -14.54 7.41
N ILE A 157 -18.36 -13.52 7.65
CA ILE A 157 -17.46 -13.48 8.81
C ILE A 157 -18.39 -13.22 9.99
N GLY A 158 -18.92 -14.31 10.56
CA GLY A 158 -19.59 -14.27 11.84
C GLY A 158 -18.59 -13.78 12.88
N GLY A 159 -18.98 -12.75 13.60
CA GLY A 159 -18.20 -12.15 14.66
C GLY A 159 -18.01 -13.06 15.84
#